data_24b88eb671681b089e68c19c4f4df2c1
#
_entry.id   24b88eb671681b089e68c19c4f4df2c1
#
_cell.length_a   1.000
_cell.length_b   1.000
_cell.length_c   1.000
_cell.angle_alpha   90.00
_cell.angle_beta   90.00
_cell.angle_gamma   90.00
#
_symmetry.space_group_name_H-M   'P 1'
#
loop_
_entity.id
_entity.type
_entity.pdbx_description
1 polymer ?
#
loop_
_entity_poly.entity_id
_entity_poly.type
_entity_poly.pdbx_seq_one_letter_code
_entity_poly.pdbx_strand_id
1 'polypeptide(L)'
;GWRYDASSPGDFQIWPTKKNGIWDFPLEMLPYENGKYQGLSMDFNFLYNQSDGETKGDPAKYPLWQQQTVDSYMAGFNRAYYGSRAPLFIGNHFEDWNGGIYMKAIDQVIKNVCTKKGVKCVSFKELADWMDVQKPETLQALRGLDPAQSPDWSSVVK
;
A
#
# COMPACT_ATOMS: atom_id res chain seq x y z
N GLY A 1 20.73 3.57 14.66
CA GLY A 1 20.77 3.80 13.22
C GLY A 1 19.38 3.62 12.59
N TRP A 2 19.21 4.03 11.37
CA TRP A 2 17.97 3.83 10.60
C TRP A 2 17.75 2.34 10.33
N ARG A 3 16.52 1.86 10.46
CA ARG A 3 16.18 0.45 10.24
C ARG A 3 15.37 0.23 8.96
N TYR A 4 14.64 1.24 8.53
CA TYR A 4 13.82 1.22 7.30
C TYR A 4 13.81 2.59 6.65
N ASP A 5 13.53 2.60 5.35
CA ASP A 5 13.34 3.74 4.49
C ASP A 5 12.08 3.51 3.64
N ALA A 6 11.26 4.53 3.46
CA ALA A 6 10.05 4.51 2.66
C ALA A 6 10.06 5.59 1.57
N SER A 7 11.26 6.02 1.15
CA SER A 7 11.42 7.07 0.14
C SER A 7 11.37 6.55 -1.30
N SER A 8 11.51 5.24 -1.51
CA SER A 8 11.54 4.66 -2.84
C SER A 8 10.13 4.53 -3.41
N PRO A 9 9.90 4.92 -4.68
CA PRO A 9 8.73 4.48 -5.39
C PRO A 9 8.85 2.98 -5.69
N GLY A 10 7.78 2.24 -5.45
CA GLY A 10 7.68 0.84 -5.82
C GLY A 10 7.02 0.67 -7.18
N ASP A 11 6.92 -0.59 -7.59
CA ASP A 11 6.14 -1.01 -8.75
C ASP A 11 4.81 -1.61 -8.25
N PHE A 12 4.59 -2.91 -8.41
CA PHE A 12 3.47 -3.59 -7.76
C PHE A 12 3.83 -4.01 -6.34
N GLN A 13 2.84 -4.45 -5.54
CA GLN A 13 3.08 -4.97 -4.20
C GLN A 13 4.09 -6.10 -4.23
N ILE A 14 5.28 -5.83 -3.72
CA ILE A 14 6.37 -6.78 -3.58
C ILE A 14 6.83 -6.83 -2.13
N TRP A 15 7.38 -7.97 -1.73
CA TRP A 15 7.97 -8.08 -0.41
C TRP A 15 9.23 -7.21 -0.30
N PRO A 16 9.39 -6.46 0.81
CA PRO A 16 10.51 -5.55 1.01
C PRO A 16 11.88 -6.21 0.87
N THR A 17 12.84 -5.43 0.42
CA THR A 17 14.26 -5.82 0.36
C THR A 17 15.07 -5.11 1.44
N LYS A 18 16.23 -5.66 1.78
CA LYS A 18 17.16 -5.04 2.75
C LYS A 18 18.45 -4.68 2.04
N LYS A 19 18.80 -3.39 2.03
CA LYS A 19 20.04 -2.87 1.44
C LYS A 19 20.87 -2.18 2.53
N ASN A 20 22.13 -2.53 2.66
CA ASN A 20 23.04 -1.95 3.68
C ASN A 20 22.48 -1.97 5.11
N GLY A 21 21.73 -3.02 5.46
CA GLY A 21 21.11 -3.16 6.78
C GLY A 21 19.79 -2.39 6.98
N ILE A 22 19.32 -1.68 5.97
CA ILE A 22 18.07 -0.87 6.00
C ILE A 22 17.01 -1.55 5.14
N TRP A 23 15.80 -1.73 5.68
CA TRP A 23 14.65 -2.20 4.92
C TRP A 23 14.15 -1.12 3.98
N ASP A 24 13.95 -1.47 2.72
CA ASP A 24 13.28 -0.64 1.73
C ASP A 24 11.79 -1.00 1.70
N PHE A 25 10.93 -0.04 2.10
CA PHE A 25 9.48 -0.13 2.16
C PHE A 25 8.86 0.79 1.10
N PRO A 26 8.88 0.39 -0.17
CA PRO A 26 8.45 1.26 -1.25
C PRO A 26 6.93 1.46 -1.25
N LEU A 27 6.48 2.67 -1.65
CA LEU A 27 5.08 2.90 -1.98
C LEU A 27 4.74 2.19 -3.29
N GLU A 28 3.66 1.43 -3.32
CA GLU A 28 3.30 0.63 -4.48
C GLU A 28 2.46 1.41 -5.49
N MET A 29 2.49 0.92 -6.72
CA MET A 29 1.60 1.37 -7.78
C MET A 29 0.20 0.78 -7.58
N LEU A 30 -0.79 1.65 -7.59
CA LEU A 30 -2.21 1.32 -7.51
C LEU A 30 -2.93 1.69 -8.82
N PRO A 31 -3.97 0.96 -9.20
CA PRO A 31 -4.82 1.36 -10.31
C PRO A 31 -5.73 2.52 -9.89
N TYR A 32 -5.69 3.63 -10.61
CA TYR A 32 -6.56 4.79 -10.44
C TYR A 32 -7.66 4.77 -11.47
N GLU A 33 -8.83 5.31 -11.13
CA GLU A 33 -9.98 5.42 -12.04
C GLU A 33 -10.29 4.10 -12.78
N ASN A 34 -10.44 3.01 -12.03
CA ASN A 34 -10.69 1.66 -12.57
C ASN A 34 -9.58 1.15 -13.51
N GLY A 35 -8.33 1.57 -13.28
CA GLY A 35 -7.18 1.12 -14.04
C GLY A 35 -6.84 1.98 -15.25
N LYS A 36 -7.52 3.11 -15.45
CA LYS A 36 -7.20 4.05 -16.52
C LYS A 36 -5.82 4.69 -16.34
N TYR A 37 -5.43 4.92 -15.09
CA TYR A 37 -4.12 5.43 -14.70
C TYR A 37 -3.50 4.53 -13.65
N GLN A 38 -2.24 4.75 -13.36
CA GLN A 38 -1.55 4.17 -12.23
C GLN A 38 -0.81 5.27 -11.46
N GLY A 39 -0.83 5.16 -10.14
CA GLY A 39 -0.15 6.10 -9.26
C GLY A 39 0.28 5.43 -7.97
N LEU A 40 1.17 6.10 -7.24
CA LEU A 40 1.65 5.58 -5.96
C LEU A 40 0.53 5.58 -4.91
N SER A 41 0.65 4.68 -3.95
CA SER A 41 -0.23 4.54 -2.78
C SER A 41 -0.08 5.69 -1.79
N MET A 42 -0.23 6.92 -2.26
CA MET A 42 0.00 8.15 -1.50
C MET A 42 -1.05 9.22 -1.82
N ASP A 43 -1.53 9.92 -0.80
CA ASP A 43 -2.57 10.96 -0.92
C ASP A 43 -2.22 12.07 -1.91
N PHE A 44 -0.95 12.50 -1.97
CA PHE A 44 -0.50 13.53 -2.92
C PHE A 44 -0.66 13.06 -4.38
N ASN A 45 -0.44 11.79 -4.68
CA ASN A 45 -0.62 11.27 -6.03
C ASN A 45 -2.11 11.25 -6.43
N PHE A 46 -3.02 10.97 -5.49
CA PHE A 46 -4.46 11.12 -5.72
C PHE A 46 -4.85 12.58 -5.91
N LEU A 47 -4.35 13.48 -5.07
CA LEU A 47 -4.57 14.92 -5.19
C LEU A 47 -4.18 15.41 -6.59
N TYR A 48 -2.98 15.05 -7.04
CA TYR A 48 -2.49 15.47 -8.35
C TYR A 48 -3.34 14.91 -9.49
N ASN A 49 -3.69 13.63 -9.44
CA ASN A 49 -4.50 12.97 -10.47
C ASN A 49 -5.93 13.53 -10.55
N GLN A 50 -6.54 13.88 -9.41
CA GLN A 50 -7.96 14.23 -9.31
C GLN A 50 -8.22 15.74 -9.46
N SER A 51 -7.29 16.58 -9.00
CA SER A 51 -7.45 18.03 -8.97
C SER A 51 -6.21 18.81 -9.47
N ASP A 52 -5.32 18.18 -10.23
CA ASP A 52 -4.07 18.80 -10.71
C ASP A 52 -3.22 19.43 -9.58
N GLY A 53 -3.29 18.86 -8.37
CA GLY A 53 -2.59 19.36 -7.18
C GLY A 53 -3.32 20.47 -6.42
N GLU A 54 -4.52 20.86 -6.85
CA GLU A 54 -5.33 21.86 -6.15
C GLU A 54 -5.86 21.30 -4.82
N THR A 55 -5.42 21.92 -3.71
CA THR A 55 -5.80 21.48 -2.36
C THR A 55 -7.23 21.86 -1.97
N LYS A 56 -7.86 22.75 -2.74
CA LYS A 56 -9.26 23.20 -2.63
C LYS A 56 -9.93 23.16 -3.99
N GLY A 57 -9.99 21.97 -4.58
CA GLY A 57 -10.66 21.75 -5.87
C GLY A 57 -12.18 21.84 -5.76
N ASP A 58 -12.88 21.38 -6.82
CA ASP A 58 -14.34 21.45 -6.91
C ASP A 58 -15.02 20.56 -5.85
N PRO A 59 -15.73 21.14 -4.85
CA PRO A 59 -16.41 20.38 -3.80
C PRO A 59 -17.46 19.40 -4.32
N ALA A 60 -18.05 19.65 -5.48
CA ALA A 60 -19.04 18.75 -6.09
C ALA A 60 -18.42 17.39 -6.49
N LYS A 61 -17.11 17.35 -6.69
CA LYS A 61 -16.36 16.14 -7.05
C LYS A 61 -15.82 15.36 -5.85
N TYR A 62 -15.81 15.94 -4.65
CA TYR A 62 -15.22 15.30 -3.46
C TYR A 62 -15.76 13.90 -3.17
N PRO A 63 -17.08 13.64 -3.24
CA PRO A 63 -17.59 12.29 -3.00
C PRO A 63 -17.06 11.26 -4.02
N LEU A 64 -16.99 11.66 -5.31
CA LEU A 64 -16.44 10.82 -6.36
C LEU A 64 -14.95 10.54 -6.13
N TRP A 65 -14.17 11.57 -5.86
CA TRP A 65 -12.73 11.44 -5.62
C TRP A 65 -12.40 10.58 -4.38
N GLN A 66 -13.19 10.75 -3.30
CA GLN A 66 -13.06 9.90 -2.12
C GLN A 66 -13.31 8.43 -2.46
N GLN A 67 -14.38 8.13 -3.21
CA GLN A 67 -14.70 6.75 -3.60
C GLN A 67 -13.62 6.17 -4.51
N GLN A 68 -13.15 6.91 -5.51
CA GLN A 68 -12.05 6.49 -6.38
C GLN A 68 -10.78 6.16 -5.59
N THR A 69 -10.47 6.96 -4.56
CA THR A 69 -9.32 6.71 -3.67
C THR A 69 -9.51 5.42 -2.88
N VAL A 70 -10.68 5.19 -2.30
CA VAL A 70 -11.02 3.92 -1.62
C VAL A 70 -10.88 2.74 -2.58
N ASP A 71 -11.45 2.84 -3.78
CA ASP A 71 -11.44 1.76 -4.77
C ASP A 71 -10.00 1.41 -5.20
N SER A 72 -9.14 2.40 -5.36
CA SER A 72 -7.73 2.22 -5.69
C SER A 72 -6.97 1.47 -4.59
N TYR A 73 -7.10 1.90 -3.33
CA TYR A 73 -6.50 1.19 -2.20
C TYR A 73 -7.06 -0.23 -2.04
N MET A 74 -8.36 -0.40 -2.21
CA MET A 74 -8.99 -1.72 -2.13
C MET A 74 -8.53 -2.64 -3.26
N ALA A 75 -8.29 -2.11 -4.47
CA ALA A 75 -7.73 -2.89 -5.58
C ALA A 75 -6.31 -3.38 -5.26
N GLY A 76 -5.43 -2.50 -4.74
CA GLY A 76 -4.10 -2.90 -4.27
C GLY A 76 -4.16 -3.93 -3.14
N PHE A 77 -4.99 -3.66 -2.13
CA PHE A 77 -5.20 -4.61 -1.04
C PHE A 77 -5.66 -5.99 -1.55
N ASN A 78 -6.66 -6.05 -2.42
CA ASN A 78 -7.19 -7.30 -2.94
C ASN A 78 -6.13 -8.05 -3.76
N ARG A 79 -5.32 -7.36 -4.56
CA ARG A 79 -4.21 -7.97 -5.30
C ARG A 79 -3.25 -8.68 -4.35
N ALA A 80 -2.80 -8.00 -3.30
CA ALA A 80 -1.92 -8.60 -2.31
C ALA A 80 -2.62 -9.69 -1.49
N TYR A 81 -3.84 -9.44 -1.02
CA TYR A 81 -4.57 -10.35 -0.15
C TYR A 81 -4.89 -11.70 -0.78
N TYR A 82 -5.27 -11.71 -2.05
CA TYR A 82 -5.53 -12.93 -2.82
C TYR A 82 -4.32 -13.46 -3.59
N GLY A 83 -3.22 -12.72 -3.60
CA GLY A 83 -1.97 -13.05 -4.26
C GLY A 83 -0.82 -13.34 -3.29
N SER A 84 0.28 -12.64 -3.47
CA SER A 84 1.56 -12.86 -2.77
C SER A 84 1.54 -12.53 -1.27
N ARG A 85 0.50 -11.91 -0.74
CA ARG A 85 0.40 -11.40 0.64
C ARG A 85 1.49 -10.36 0.98
N ALA A 86 2.08 -9.74 -0.01
CA ALA A 86 3.03 -8.65 0.23
C ALA A 86 2.36 -7.49 0.98
N PRO A 87 3.10 -6.77 1.82
CA PRO A 87 2.56 -5.61 2.54
C PRO A 87 2.04 -4.55 1.56
N LEU A 88 0.95 -3.87 1.91
CA LEU A 88 0.51 -2.65 1.25
C LEU A 88 0.98 -1.46 2.10
N PHE A 89 1.87 -0.65 1.56
CA PHE A 89 2.33 0.58 2.19
C PHE A 89 1.46 1.75 1.75
N ILE A 90 1.10 2.62 2.69
CA ILE A 90 0.28 3.80 2.44
C ILE A 90 1.03 5.04 2.93
N GLY A 91 1.28 5.98 2.02
CA GLY A 91 1.81 7.30 2.34
C GLY A 91 0.69 8.32 2.55
N ASN A 92 0.79 9.14 3.59
CA ASN A 92 -0.19 10.18 3.85
C ASN A 92 0.45 11.38 4.53
N HIS A 93 0.09 12.59 4.08
CA HIS A 93 0.59 13.85 4.64
C HIS A 93 -0.27 14.38 5.80
N PHE A 94 -1.40 13.72 6.10
CA PHE A 94 -2.35 14.11 7.15
C PHE A 94 -2.94 15.51 6.96
N GLU A 95 -3.09 15.92 5.70
CA GLU A 95 -3.65 17.20 5.32
C GLU A 95 -5.17 17.13 5.07
N ASP A 96 -5.84 18.27 5.19
CA ASP A 96 -7.28 18.36 4.93
C ASP A 96 -7.63 18.68 3.45
N TRP A 97 -6.73 18.36 2.54
CA TRP A 97 -6.88 18.58 1.10
C TRP A 97 -8.23 18.09 0.59
N ASN A 98 -8.85 18.93 -0.24
CA ASN A 98 -10.16 18.65 -0.79
C ASN A 98 -11.22 18.29 0.26
N GLY A 99 -11.20 18.97 1.42
CA GLY A 99 -12.13 18.70 2.52
C GLY A 99 -11.82 17.41 3.29
N GLY A 100 -10.57 16.97 3.28
CA GLY A 100 -10.07 15.81 4.02
C GLY A 100 -10.50 14.47 3.43
N ILE A 101 -10.87 14.42 2.14
CA ILE A 101 -11.39 13.19 1.51
C ILE A 101 -10.37 12.05 1.53
N TYR A 102 -9.07 12.34 1.43
CA TYR A 102 -8.01 11.32 1.44
C TYR A 102 -7.89 10.65 2.81
N MET A 103 -7.98 11.44 3.89
CA MET A 103 -8.01 10.91 5.26
C MET A 103 -9.27 10.07 5.51
N LYS A 104 -10.44 10.52 5.02
CA LYS A 104 -11.69 9.77 5.11
C LYS A 104 -11.62 8.46 4.31
N ALA A 105 -10.99 8.49 3.14
CA ALA A 105 -10.79 7.28 2.33
C ALA A 105 -9.92 6.26 3.05
N ILE A 106 -8.79 6.68 3.65
CA ILE A 106 -7.92 5.78 4.42
C ILE A 106 -8.63 5.22 5.64
N ASP A 107 -9.37 6.02 6.39
CA ASP A 107 -10.18 5.55 7.53
C ASP A 107 -11.15 4.45 7.10
N GLN A 108 -11.84 4.64 5.97
CA GLN A 108 -12.74 3.65 5.41
C GLN A 108 -12.00 2.36 4.98
N VAL A 109 -10.85 2.49 4.34
CA VAL A 109 -10.02 1.33 3.94
C VAL A 109 -9.55 0.56 5.17
N ILE A 110 -8.98 1.23 6.18
CA ILE A 110 -8.51 0.60 7.42
C ILE A 110 -9.64 -0.18 8.12
N LYS A 111 -10.82 0.43 8.26
CA LYS A 111 -11.99 -0.25 8.83
C LYS A 111 -12.39 -1.50 8.06
N ASN A 112 -12.26 -1.47 6.73
CA ASN A 112 -12.62 -2.60 5.88
C ASN A 112 -11.58 -3.73 5.90
N VAL A 113 -10.30 -3.41 5.99
CA VAL A 113 -9.25 -4.42 5.79
C VAL A 113 -8.66 -4.98 7.08
N CYS A 114 -8.52 -4.15 8.13
CA CYS A 114 -7.82 -4.56 9.36
C CYS A 114 -8.59 -5.62 10.17
N THR A 115 -9.88 -5.80 9.91
CA THR A 115 -10.73 -6.83 10.53
C THR A 115 -10.76 -8.13 9.76
N LYS A 116 -10.18 -8.19 8.56
CA LYS A 116 -10.18 -9.39 7.73
C LYS A 116 -9.26 -10.48 8.31
N LYS A 117 -9.68 -11.72 8.18
CA LYS A 117 -8.89 -12.88 8.62
C LYS A 117 -7.51 -12.88 7.96
N GLY A 118 -6.46 -13.02 8.78
CA GLY A 118 -5.08 -13.08 8.29
C GLY A 118 -4.52 -11.72 7.82
N VAL A 119 -5.15 -10.62 8.19
CA VAL A 119 -4.64 -9.26 7.99
C VAL A 119 -4.18 -8.69 9.32
N LYS A 120 -3.08 -7.96 9.29
CA LYS A 120 -2.60 -7.13 10.39
C LYS A 120 -2.25 -5.75 9.85
N CYS A 121 -2.85 -4.73 10.44
CA CYS A 121 -2.45 -3.35 10.26
C CYS A 121 -1.40 -3.02 11.31
N VAL A 122 -0.20 -2.73 10.85
CA VAL A 122 0.98 -2.57 11.72
C VAL A 122 1.76 -1.34 11.33
N SER A 123 2.59 -0.84 12.24
CA SER A 123 3.58 0.18 11.93
C SER A 123 4.73 -0.39 11.11
N PHE A 124 5.49 0.49 10.44
CA PHE A 124 6.74 0.09 9.75
C PHE A 124 7.73 -0.57 10.70
N LYS A 125 7.78 -0.10 11.97
CA LYS A 125 8.62 -0.71 12.99
C LYS A 125 8.23 -2.17 13.26
N GLU A 126 6.94 -2.44 13.46
CA GLU A 126 6.45 -3.80 13.73
C GLU A 126 6.69 -4.73 12.53
N LEU A 127 6.53 -4.23 11.31
CA LEU A 127 6.86 -5.00 10.11
C LEU A 127 8.37 -5.30 10.04
N ALA A 128 9.22 -4.31 10.29
CA ALA A 128 10.67 -4.50 10.33
C ALA A 128 11.08 -5.51 11.40
N ASP A 129 10.48 -5.44 12.60
CA ASP A 129 10.73 -6.41 13.70
C ASP A 129 10.33 -7.82 13.26
N TRP A 130 9.20 -7.98 12.59
CA TRP A 130 8.76 -9.29 12.08
C TRP A 130 9.70 -9.82 10.99
N MET A 131 10.10 -8.96 10.05
CA MET A 131 10.99 -9.36 8.95
C MET A 131 12.41 -9.71 9.42
N ASP A 132 12.90 -9.03 10.44
CA ASP A 132 14.26 -9.28 11.00
C ASP A 132 14.39 -10.67 11.64
N VAL A 133 13.28 -11.29 12.04
CA VAL A 133 13.31 -12.65 12.65
C VAL A 133 12.97 -13.76 11.65
N GLN A 134 12.64 -13.42 10.40
CA GLN A 134 12.38 -14.44 9.38
C GLN A 134 13.66 -15.04 8.85
N LYS A 135 13.59 -16.32 8.43
CA LYS A 135 14.70 -16.96 7.74
C LYS A 135 14.95 -16.30 6.38
N PRO A 136 16.22 -16.10 5.96
CA PRO A 136 16.53 -15.51 4.66
C PRO A 136 15.86 -16.24 3.48
N GLU A 137 15.78 -17.56 3.54
CA GLU A 137 15.17 -18.41 2.51
C GLU A 137 13.66 -18.13 2.39
N THR A 138 12.98 -17.93 3.53
CA THR A 138 11.56 -17.57 3.55
C THR A 138 11.34 -16.21 2.89
N LEU A 139 12.13 -15.20 3.23
CA LEU A 139 12.03 -13.87 2.62
C LEU A 139 12.37 -13.91 1.13
N GLN A 140 13.33 -14.72 0.72
CA GLN A 140 13.64 -14.89 -0.70
C GLN A 140 12.49 -15.55 -1.46
N ALA A 141 11.89 -16.60 -0.90
CA ALA A 141 10.73 -17.25 -1.49
C ALA A 141 9.54 -16.29 -1.63
N LEU A 142 9.26 -15.50 -0.59
CA LEU A 142 8.19 -14.48 -0.61
C LEU A 142 8.42 -13.43 -1.72
N ARG A 143 9.65 -12.97 -1.92
CA ARG A 143 10.01 -12.01 -2.97
C ARG A 143 9.88 -12.57 -4.39
N GLY A 144 9.94 -13.88 -4.54
CA GLY A 144 9.76 -14.56 -5.82
C GLY A 144 8.31 -14.78 -6.22
N LEU A 145 7.35 -14.40 -5.36
CA LEU A 145 5.92 -14.60 -5.66
C LEU A 145 5.40 -13.56 -6.64
N ASP A 146 4.54 -13.99 -7.55
CA ASP A 146 3.75 -13.08 -8.38
C ASP A 146 2.74 -12.32 -7.49
N PRO A 147 2.70 -10.99 -7.53
CA PRO A 147 1.79 -10.19 -6.72
C PRO A 147 0.31 -10.54 -6.88
N ALA A 148 -0.09 -10.97 -8.08
CA ALA A 148 -1.49 -11.21 -8.43
C ALA A 148 -1.92 -12.69 -8.31
N GLN A 149 -1.00 -13.60 -8.02
CA GLN A 149 -1.28 -15.03 -7.97
C GLN A 149 -1.14 -15.58 -6.55
N SER A 150 -2.14 -16.33 -6.11
CA SER A 150 -2.05 -17.07 -4.85
C SER A 150 -1.09 -18.25 -5.01
N PRO A 151 0.01 -18.31 -4.24
CA PRO A 151 0.94 -19.42 -4.31
C PRO A 151 0.42 -20.65 -3.57
N ASP A 152 1.06 -21.78 -3.79
CA ASP A 152 0.99 -22.89 -2.84
C ASP A 152 1.82 -22.54 -1.59
N TRP A 153 1.13 -22.14 -0.55
CA TRP A 153 1.76 -21.70 0.71
C TRP A 153 2.58 -22.78 1.39
N SER A 154 2.25 -24.09 1.16
CA SER A 154 3.02 -25.20 1.73
C SER A 154 4.43 -25.29 1.15
N SER A 155 4.64 -24.75 -0.04
CA SER A 155 5.96 -24.69 -0.69
C SER A 155 6.78 -23.48 -0.28
N VAL A 156 6.14 -22.40 0.20
CA VAL A 156 6.77 -21.11 0.56
C VAL A 156 7.20 -21.09 2.02
N VAL A 157 6.36 -21.58 2.91
CA VAL A 157 6.58 -21.55 4.37
C VAL A 157 6.83 -22.97 4.87
N LYS A 158 8.10 -23.29 5.08
CA LYS A 158 8.56 -24.59 5.63
C LYS A 158 9.03 -24.44 7.07
#